data_4d4721b8f56ba596c42ebed326b50f61
#
_entry.id   4d4721b8f56ba596c42ebed326b50f61
#
_cell.length_a   1.000
_cell.length_b   1.000
_cell.length_c   1.000
_cell.angle_alpha   90.00
_cell.angle_beta   90.00
_cell.angle_gamma   90.00
#
_symmetry.space_group_name_H-M   'P 1'
#
loop_
_entity.id
_entity.type
_entity.pdbx_description
1 polymer ?
#
loop_
_entity_poly.entity_id
_entity_poly.type
_entity_poly.pdbx_seq_one_letter_code
_entity_poly.pdbx_strand_id
1 'polypeptide(L)'
;MRITATLSTPNMEFTMLKRIYQPLTLGFVALGLSLGTQVAVAGDTLTGAGGTAIYPVLSVWAATYQKETGTAINYQAIGSGGGIKQIQSKTVAFANSDKPLTPDELKASGLAQFPAVIIGITPVVNLPGVKAGEMVLNGSVLADIYLGKITKWNDPAIHALNPHLKLPDTAISTVYRSDGSGTTFNFTNYLSKVSPEWKTKVGSDTSVSWPKGIGGKGNAGVAAYVKQISGAIGYVEYAYTMETNLVYTRMMNADHAVVTPDMASFQAAAGNADFSKVSDFYLILTDQPGAKSWPITAATYILMRKDYQLADNQKVLKFADWFLKHGQPEAEKLAYVPLPKRTVSLIEDYWKKELGI
;
A
#
# COMPACT_ATOMS: atom_id res chain seq x y z
N MET A 1 30.04 -57.22 -21.89
CA MET A 1 30.93 -56.55 -22.85
C MET A 1 31.22 -55.14 -22.28
N ARG A 2 32.38 -55.00 -21.65
CA ARG A 2 32.84 -53.74 -21.04
C ARG A 2 33.60 -52.96 -22.09
N ILE A 3 33.27 -51.67 -22.29
CA ILE A 3 34.08 -50.72 -23.04
C ILE A 3 34.47 -49.58 -22.09
N THR A 4 35.76 -49.58 -21.76
CA THR A 4 36.46 -48.52 -21.08
C THR A 4 36.96 -47.51 -22.10
N ALA A 5 36.61 -46.24 -21.98
CA ALA A 5 37.18 -45.14 -22.74
C ALA A 5 38.05 -44.29 -21.82
N THR A 6 39.35 -44.27 -22.15
CA THR A 6 40.39 -43.42 -21.51
C THR A 6 40.39 -42.03 -22.14
N LEU A 7 40.35 -41.02 -21.31
CA LEU A 7 40.53 -39.61 -21.68
C LEU A 7 42.00 -39.23 -21.46
N SER A 8 42.69 -38.80 -22.52
CA SER A 8 44.04 -38.23 -22.51
C SER A 8 43.97 -36.71 -22.35
N THR A 9 44.76 -36.17 -21.43
CA THR A 9 45.07 -34.77 -21.26
C THR A 9 46.24 -34.34 -22.12
N PRO A 10 46.21 -33.14 -22.74
CA PRO A 10 47.44 -32.57 -23.34
C PRO A 10 48.12 -31.59 -22.32
N ASN A 11 49.41 -31.85 -22.11
CA ASN A 11 50.36 -30.94 -21.45
C ASN A 11 50.58 -29.68 -22.32
N MET A 12 50.58 -28.52 -21.68
CA MET A 12 51.05 -27.28 -22.27
C MET A 12 52.28 -26.81 -21.51
N GLU A 13 53.41 -26.80 -22.22
CA GLU A 13 54.72 -26.36 -21.70
C GLU A 13 54.81 -24.85 -21.53
N PHE A 14 55.40 -24.46 -20.41
CA PHE A 14 55.80 -23.07 -20.11
C PHE A 14 57.14 -22.73 -20.73
N THR A 15 57.16 -21.81 -21.68
CA THR A 15 58.42 -21.26 -22.22
C THR A 15 58.72 -19.94 -21.50
N MET A 16 59.79 -19.92 -20.71
CA MET A 16 60.38 -18.74 -20.11
C MET A 16 61.15 -17.87 -21.14
N LEU A 17 60.80 -16.60 -21.25
CA LEU A 17 61.61 -15.62 -21.94
C LEU A 17 62.18 -14.64 -20.91
N LYS A 18 63.49 -14.75 -20.66
CA LYS A 18 64.31 -13.75 -19.94
C LYS A 18 64.49 -12.51 -20.82
N ARG A 19 64.16 -11.30 -20.30
CA ARG A 19 64.60 -10.05 -20.88
C ARG A 19 65.14 -9.10 -19.79
N ILE A 20 66.42 -8.96 -19.79
CA ILE A 20 67.39 -7.88 -19.57
C ILE A 20 66.87 -6.59 -18.94
N TYR A 21 67.41 -6.29 -17.77
CA TYR A 21 67.33 -5.01 -17.07
C TYR A 21 68.29 -3.97 -17.70
N GLN A 22 67.74 -2.79 -18.01
CA GLN A 22 68.54 -1.56 -18.13
C GLN A 22 67.92 -0.49 -17.20
N PRO A 23 68.71 0.24 -16.41
CA PRO A 23 68.21 1.32 -15.58
C PRO A 23 68.15 2.62 -16.35
N LEU A 24 67.00 3.23 -16.49
CA LEU A 24 66.86 4.62 -16.93
C LEU A 24 66.45 5.44 -15.69
N THR A 25 67.38 6.27 -15.25
CA THR A 25 67.19 7.38 -14.33
C THR A 25 66.36 8.46 -15.02
N LEU A 26 65.16 8.78 -14.54
CA LEU A 26 64.44 9.98 -14.98
C LEU A 26 63.70 10.64 -13.78
N GLY A 27 63.90 11.94 -13.73
CA GLY A 27 63.57 12.86 -12.70
C GLY A 27 62.17 12.83 -12.13
N PHE A 28 62.10 13.07 -10.84
CA PHE A 28 60.85 13.35 -10.09
C PHE A 28 60.31 14.72 -10.50
N VAL A 29 59.26 14.73 -11.31
CA VAL A 29 58.29 15.86 -11.36
C VAL A 29 57.19 15.53 -10.42
N ALA A 30 57.19 16.17 -9.24
CA ALA A 30 56.09 16.09 -8.29
C ALA A 30 54.90 16.87 -8.85
N LEU A 31 54.02 16.17 -9.60
CA LEU A 31 52.69 16.69 -9.92
C LEU A 31 51.81 16.40 -8.71
N GLY A 32 51.57 17.43 -7.90
CA GLY A 32 50.60 17.38 -6.79
C GLY A 32 49.19 17.10 -7.32
N LEU A 33 48.80 15.81 -7.40
CA LEU A 33 47.41 15.40 -7.47
C LEU A 33 46.79 15.66 -6.08
N SER A 34 46.17 16.82 -5.92
CA SER A 34 45.17 17.03 -4.88
C SER A 34 43.99 16.08 -5.18
N LEU A 35 44.07 14.88 -4.66
CA LEU A 35 42.90 14.01 -4.47
C LEU A 35 41.96 14.75 -3.52
N GLY A 36 41.09 15.57 -4.07
CA GLY A 36 39.89 16.01 -3.38
C GLY A 36 39.14 14.75 -2.99
N THR A 37 39.29 14.33 -1.73
CA THR A 37 38.36 13.38 -1.12
C THR A 37 37.01 14.05 -1.18
N GLN A 38 36.23 13.73 -2.21
CA GLN A 38 34.79 13.90 -2.13
C GLN A 38 34.36 12.99 -0.97
N VAL A 39 34.26 13.58 0.21
CA VAL A 39 33.48 12.99 1.28
C VAL A 39 32.09 12.86 0.70
N ALA A 40 31.71 11.66 0.25
CA ALA A 40 30.37 11.34 -0.01
C ALA A 40 29.66 11.54 1.34
N VAL A 41 29.01 12.68 1.50
CA VAL A 41 28.08 12.90 2.60
C VAL A 41 27.06 11.81 2.40
N ALA A 42 27.13 10.78 3.23
CA ALA A 42 26.10 9.77 3.29
C ALA A 42 24.82 10.56 3.57
N GLY A 43 24.00 10.74 2.54
CA GLY A 43 22.76 11.51 2.65
C GLY A 43 21.93 10.90 3.78
N ASP A 44 21.34 11.75 4.60
CA ASP A 44 20.45 11.34 5.66
C ASP A 44 19.36 10.43 5.08
N THR A 45 19.30 9.17 5.52
CA THR A 45 18.31 8.20 5.06
C THR A 45 17.30 7.94 6.17
N LEU A 46 16.03 8.14 5.87
CA LEU A 46 14.92 7.87 6.76
C LEU A 46 14.24 6.56 6.33
N THR A 47 14.21 5.56 7.21
CA THR A 47 13.59 4.27 6.90
C THR A 47 12.19 4.19 7.48
N GLY A 48 11.23 3.85 6.61
CA GLY A 48 9.84 3.56 6.98
C GLY A 48 9.38 2.20 6.47
N ALA A 49 8.28 1.68 7.01
CA ALA A 49 7.68 0.44 6.55
C ALA A 49 6.16 0.42 6.75
N GLY A 50 5.45 -0.40 5.98
CA GLY A 50 4.02 -0.58 6.24
C GLY A 50 3.17 -0.81 5.00
N GLY A 51 2.00 -0.16 4.98
CA GLY A 51 0.96 -0.35 3.98
C GLY A 51 1.47 -0.27 2.55
N THR A 52 0.95 -1.16 1.71
CA THR A 52 1.21 -1.11 0.27
C THR A 52 0.27 -0.14 -0.44
N ALA A 53 -0.85 0.24 0.20
CA ALA A 53 -1.82 1.16 -0.40
C ALA A 53 -1.25 2.56 -0.63
N ILE A 54 -0.44 3.08 0.29
CA ILE A 54 0.21 4.39 0.15
C ILE A 54 1.44 4.37 -0.77
N TYR A 55 1.99 3.18 -1.09
CA TYR A 55 3.29 3.06 -1.74
C TYR A 55 3.41 3.82 -3.07
N PRO A 56 2.43 3.80 -3.99
CA PRO A 56 2.51 4.57 -5.22
C PRO A 56 2.77 6.07 -4.98
N VAL A 57 1.98 6.71 -4.13
CA VAL A 57 2.16 8.15 -3.84
C VAL A 57 3.38 8.42 -2.97
N LEU A 58 3.66 7.56 -1.98
CA LEU A 58 4.81 7.72 -1.09
C LEU A 58 6.14 7.64 -1.86
N SER A 59 6.23 6.77 -2.87
CA SER A 59 7.42 6.65 -3.71
C SER A 59 7.68 7.92 -4.53
N VAL A 60 6.64 8.57 -5.04
CA VAL A 60 6.75 9.87 -5.72
C VAL A 60 7.15 10.96 -4.75
N TRP A 61 6.51 11.04 -3.58
CA TRP A 61 6.87 11.99 -2.53
C TRP A 61 8.32 11.82 -2.08
N ALA A 62 8.76 10.57 -1.87
CA ALA A 62 10.13 10.27 -1.47
C ALA A 62 11.16 10.77 -2.49
N ALA A 63 10.91 10.54 -3.78
CA ALA A 63 11.79 10.98 -4.86
C ALA A 63 11.85 12.52 -4.96
N THR A 64 10.69 13.19 -4.89
CA THR A 64 10.63 14.67 -4.94
C THR A 64 11.28 15.29 -3.71
N TYR A 65 10.96 14.78 -2.52
CA TYR A 65 11.52 15.25 -1.26
C TYR A 65 13.05 15.10 -1.22
N GLN A 66 13.58 13.96 -1.68
CA GLN A 66 15.03 13.74 -1.77
C GLN A 66 15.70 14.74 -2.72
N LYS A 67 15.08 15.02 -3.86
CA LYS A 67 15.59 16.01 -4.82
C LYS A 67 15.64 17.41 -4.22
N GLU A 68 14.64 17.79 -3.42
CA GLU A 68 14.53 19.13 -2.85
C GLU A 68 15.38 19.31 -1.58
N THR A 69 15.51 18.28 -0.76
CA THR A 69 16.10 18.39 0.60
C THR A 69 17.41 17.61 0.78
N GLY A 70 17.75 16.70 -0.14
CA GLY A 70 18.84 15.75 0.00
C GLY A 70 18.57 14.57 0.93
N THR A 71 17.44 14.54 1.65
CA THR A 71 17.07 13.45 2.56
C THR A 71 16.40 12.31 1.80
N ALA A 72 16.99 11.12 1.84
CA ALA A 72 16.43 9.92 1.21
C ALA A 72 15.39 9.28 2.11
N ILE A 73 14.27 8.85 1.51
CA ILE A 73 13.22 8.07 2.18
C ILE A 73 13.27 6.63 1.65
N ASN A 74 13.63 5.69 2.51
CA ASN A 74 13.63 4.26 2.19
C ASN A 74 12.37 3.61 2.79
N TYR A 75 11.38 3.32 1.97
CA TYR A 75 10.12 2.75 2.43
C TYR A 75 9.94 1.30 2.00
N GLN A 76 9.65 0.43 2.96
CA GLN A 76 9.40 -1.00 2.76
C GLN A 76 7.89 -1.28 2.74
N ALA A 77 7.33 -1.52 1.57
CA ALA A 77 5.92 -1.82 1.37
C ALA A 77 5.60 -3.29 1.73
N ILE A 78 5.52 -3.60 3.03
CA ILE A 78 5.38 -4.95 3.59
C ILE A 78 4.00 -5.25 4.18
N GLY A 79 3.06 -4.31 4.03
CA GLY A 79 1.72 -4.35 4.60
C GLY A 79 1.64 -3.70 5.98
N SER A 80 0.42 -3.21 6.32
CA SER A 80 0.16 -2.46 7.56
C SER A 80 0.56 -3.23 8.82
N GLY A 81 0.23 -4.52 8.88
CA GLY A 81 0.60 -5.36 10.03
C GLY A 81 2.11 -5.51 10.21
N GLY A 82 2.87 -5.58 9.11
CA GLY A 82 4.34 -5.59 9.13
C GLY A 82 4.90 -4.25 9.61
N GLY A 83 4.34 -3.13 9.11
CA GLY A 83 4.73 -1.78 9.54
C GLY A 83 4.47 -1.53 11.02
N ILE A 84 3.29 -1.88 11.52
CA ILE A 84 2.94 -1.76 12.95
C ILE A 84 3.95 -2.53 13.81
N LYS A 85 4.28 -3.77 13.44
CA LYS A 85 5.28 -4.57 14.17
C LYS A 85 6.66 -3.92 14.16
N GLN A 86 7.10 -3.39 13.02
CA GLN A 86 8.42 -2.76 12.92
C GLN A 86 8.53 -1.47 13.73
N ILE A 87 7.51 -0.60 13.72
CA ILE A 87 7.55 0.62 14.52
C ILE A 87 7.50 0.31 16.03
N GLN A 88 6.72 -0.67 16.45
CA GLN A 88 6.68 -1.15 17.83
C GLN A 88 8.03 -1.75 18.26
N SER A 89 8.71 -2.47 17.37
CA SER A 89 10.06 -3.02 17.59
C SER A 89 11.19 -1.99 17.43
N LYS A 90 10.86 -0.72 17.12
CA LYS A 90 11.83 0.38 16.93
C LYS A 90 12.87 0.14 15.82
N THR A 91 12.50 -0.63 14.78
CA THR A 91 13.38 -0.95 13.65
C THR A 91 13.24 0.03 12.48
N VAL A 92 12.22 0.88 12.50
CA VAL A 92 11.97 1.94 11.52
C VAL A 92 11.65 3.26 12.22
N ALA A 93 11.88 4.37 11.54
CA ALA A 93 11.59 5.70 12.05
C ALA A 93 10.10 6.03 12.01
N PHE A 94 9.39 5.54 10.99
CA PHE A 94 7.94 5.67 10.86
C PHE A 94 7.32 4.41 10.26
N ALA A 95 6.04 4.23 10.50
CA ALA A 95 5.27 3.21 9.80
C ALA A 95 4.05 3.81 9.12
N ASN A 96 3.46 3.03 8.21
CA ASN A 96 2.17 3.36 7.62
C ASN A 96 1.18 2.22 7.82
N SER A 97 -0.08 2.59 8.09
CA SER A 97 -1.18 1.63 8.22
C SER A 97 -2.49 2.22 7.75
N ASP A 98 -3.27 1.45 6.97
CA ASP A 98 -4.65 1.80 6.64
C ASP A 98 -5.65 1.30 7.71
N LYS A 99 -5.18 0.55 8.72
CA LYS A 99 -5.90 0.29 9.96
C LYS A 99 -5.43 1.32 10.99
N PRO A 100 -6.29 2.25 11.47
CA PRO A 100 -5.94 3.07 12.60
C PRO A 100 -5.76 2.21 13.84
N LEU A 101 -4.79 2.56 14.69
CA LEU A 101 -4.68 2.00 16.03
C LEU A 101 -5.64 2.74 16.96
N THR A 102 -6.26 2.02 17.87
CA THR A 102 -7.09 2.65 18.91
C THR A 102 -6.24 3.50 19.85
N PRO A 103 -6.83 4.51 20.54
CA PRO A 103 -6.09 5.30 21.54
C PRO A 103 -5.39 4.42 22.59
N ASP A 104 -6.01 3.32 23.02
CA ASP A 104 -5.41 2.39 23.97
C ASP A 104 -4.21 1.62 23.37
N GLU A 105 -4.30 1.17 22.12
CA GLU A 105 -3.17 0.53 21.40
C GLU A 105 -2.01 1.51 21.24
N LEU A 106 -2.28 2.77 20.88
CA LEU A 106 -1.27 3.83 20.76
C LEU A 106 -0.60 4.12 22.10
N LYS A 107 -1.39 4.26 23.17
CA LYS A 107 -0.88 4.49 24.51
C LYS A 107 -0.01 3.33 24.98
N ALA A 108 -0.49 2.10 24.81
CA ALA A 108 0.25 0.90 25.23
C ALA A 108 1.60 0.73 24.48
N SER A 109 1.65 1.21 23.23
CA SER A 109 2.84 1.09 22.36
C SER A 109 3.73 2.33 22.38
N GLY A 110 3.33 3.43 23.06
CA GLY A 110 4.05 4.71 23.03
C GLY A 110 4.10 5.36 21.65
N LEU A 111 3.03 5.14 20.85
CA LEU A 111 2.92 5.65 19.49
C LEU A 111 1.97 6.85 19.38
N ALA A 112 2.20 7.64 18.37
CA ALA A 112 1.28 8.65 17.83
C ALA A 112 0.89 8.26 16.40
N GLN A 113 -0.30 8.65 15.96
CA GLN A 113 -0.73 8.47 14.57
C GLN A 113 -1.44 9.70 14.04
N PHE A 114 -1.33 9.90 12.74
CA PHE A 114 -2.09 10.94 12.03
C PHE A 114 -2.35 10.50 10.57
N PRO A 115 -3.46 10.93 9.95
CA PRO A 115 -3.76 10.57 8.56
C PRO A 115 -2.81 11.26 7.58
N ALA A 116 -2.51 10.60 6.46
CA ALA A 116 -1.68 11.13 5.38
C ALA A 116 -2.50 11.51 4.15
N VAL A 117 -3.33 10.59 3.66
CA VAL A 117 -4.27 10.77 2.55
C VAL A 117 -5.47 9.85 2.73
N ILE A 118 -6.54 10.11 1.95
CA ILE A 118 -7.69 9.22 1.82
C ILE A 118 -7.50 8.33 0.59
N ILE A 119 -7.90 7.07 0.72
CA ILE A 119 -7.79 6.03 -0.31
C ILE A 119 -9.15 5.37 -0.58
N GLY A 120 -9.34 4.87 -1.80
CA GLY A 120 -10.44 3.99 -2.16
C GLY A 120 -9.97 2.54 -2.29
N ILE A 121 -10.74 1.60 -1.75
CA ILE A 121 -10.52 0.17 -1.93
C ILE A 121 -11.56 -0.35 -2.91
N THR A 122 -11.10 -0.97 -3.98
CA THR A 122 -11.92 -1.27 -5.14
C THR A 122 -11.98 -2.78 -5.39
N PRO A 123 -13.17 -3.37 -5.41
CA PRO A 123 -13.34 -4.73 -5.93
C PRO A 123 -13.04 -4.75 -7.43
N VAL A 124 -12.19 -5.69 -7.83
CA VAL A 124 -11.70 -5.86 -9.20
C VAL A 124 -11.93 -7.28 -9.68
N VAL A 125 -12.26 -7.44 -10.95
CA VAL A 125 -12.62 -8.72 -11.53
C VAL A 125 -11.84 -9.02 -12.81
N ASN A 126 -11.74 -10.31 -13.15
CA ASN A 126 -11.25 -10.75 -14.43
C ASN A 126 -12.31 -11.64 -15.08
N LEU A 127 -13.24 -11.02 -15.79
CA LEU A 127 -14.36 -11.71 -16.42
C LEU A 127 -14.45 -11.33 -17.89
N PRO A 128 -14.29 -12.30 -18.82
CA PRO A 128 -14.40 -12.03 -20.25
C PRO A 128 -15.72 -11.37 -20.61
N GLY A 129 -15.66 -10.31 -21.42
CA GLY A 129 -16.83 -9.57 -21.88
C GLY A 129 -17.36 -8.52 -20.91
N VAL A 130 -16.75 -8.35 -19.73
CA VAL A 130 -17.08 -7.29 -18.77
C VAL A 130 -15.99 -6.22 -18.78
N LYS A 131 -16.36 -4.96 -18.96
CA LYS A 131 -15.45 -3.80 -18.93
C LYS A 131 -15.46 -3.13 -17.57
N ALA A 132 -14.44 -2.30 -17.32
CA ALA A 132 -14.35 -1.51 -16.11
C ALA A 132 -15.60 -0.64 -15.91
N GLY A 133 -16.18 -0.71 -14.72
CA GLY A 133 -17.39 0.02 -14.36
C GLY A 133 -18.71 -0.51 -14.94
N GLU A 134 -18.72 -1.60 -15.68
CA GLU A 134 -19.98 -2.19 -16.17
C GLU A 134 -20.69 -3.00 -15.08
N MET A 135 -19.94 -3.80 -14.31
CA MET A 135 -20.50 -4.63 -13.25
C MET A 135 -20.83 -3.82 -12.01
N VAL A 136 -22.00 -4.07 -11.44
CA VAL A 136 -22.45 -3.55 -10.15
C VAL A 136 -22.49 -4.67 -9.14
N LEU A 137 -21.93 -4.46 -7.95
CA LEU A 137 -22.09 -5.30 -6.79
C LEU A 137 -22.69 -4.49 -5.63
N ASN A 138 -23.29 -5.18 -4.66
CA ASN A 138 -23.64 -4.60 -3.37
C ASN A 138 -22.91 -5.34 -2.25
N GLY A 139 -22.97 -4.81 -1.05
CA GLY A 139 -22.24 -5.36 0.08
C GLY A 139 -22.62 -6.79 0.44
N SER A 140 -23.92 -7.15 0.37
CA SER A 140 -24.38 -8.50 0.69
C SER A 140 -23.89 -9.54 -0.33
N VAL A 141 -24.00 -9.25 -1.62
CA VAL A 141 -23.49 -10.13 -2.69
C VAL A 141 -21.97 -10.29 -2.59
N LEU A 142 -21.24 -9.19 -2.33
CA LEU A 142 -19.78 -9.24 -2.16
C LEU A 142 -19.41 -10.11 -0.95
N ALA A 143 -20.12 -9.99 0.17
CA ALA A 143 -19.90 -10.82 1.36
C ALA A 143 -20.20 -12.30 1.07
N ASP A 144 -21.30 -12.61 0.38
CA ASP A 144 -21.69 -13.99 0.05
C ASP A 144 -20.71 -14.64 -0.95
N ILE A 145 -20.09 -13.87 -1.86
CA ILE A 145 -18.99 -14.34 -2.71
C ILE A 145 -17.79 -14.77 -1.84
N TYR A 146 -17.34 -13.92 -0.92
CA TYR A 146 -16.18 -14.23 -0.10
C TYR A 146 -16.46 -15.26 1.00
N LEU A 147 -17.73 -15.42 1.44
CA LEU A 147 -18.18 -16.53 2.28
C LEU A 147 -18.23 -17.87 1.51
N GLY A 148 -18.16 -17.82 0.18
CA GLY A 148 -18.26 -19.01 -0.65
C GLY A 148 -19.68 -19.51 -0.88
N LYS A 149 -20.70 -18.71 -0.61
CA LYS A 149 -22.11 -19.02 -0.86
C LYS A 149 -22.46 -18.80 -2.34
N ILE A 150 -22.01 -17.69 -2.91
CA ILE A 150 -22.06 -17.42 -4.35
C ILE A 150 -20.75 -17.91 -4.96
N THR A 151 -20.84 -18.89 -5.86
CA THR A 151 -19.67 -19.59 -6.41
C THR A 151 -19.51 -19.45 -7.92
N LYS A 152 -20.51 -18.89 -8.61
CA LYS A 152 -20.51 -18.70 -10.07
C LYS A 152 -20.94 -17.29 -10.43
N TRP A 153 -20.42 -16.77 -11.53
CA TRP A 153 -20.72 -15.41 -11.99
C TRP A 153 -22.15 -15.24 -12.49
N ASN A 154 -22.79 -16.30 -13.02
CA ASN A 154 -24.18 -16.27 -13.44
C ASN A 154 -25.19 -16.52 -12.30
N ASP A 155 -24.77 -16.40 -11.05
CA ASP A 155 -25.67 -16.50 -9.89
C ASP A 155 -26.82 -15.48 -10.00
N PRO A 156 -28.08 -15.89 -9.68
CA PRO A 156 -29.23 -15.00 -9.74
C PRO A 156 -29.06 -13.68 -8.96
N ALA A 157 -28.36 -13.68 -7.83
CA ALA A 157 -28.15 -12.48 -7.03
C ALA A 157 -27.21 -11.48 -7.74
N ILE A 158 -26.20 -11.95 -8.47
CA ILE A 158 -25.35 -11.09 -9.29
C ILE A 158 -26.12 -10.61 -10.52
N HIS A 159 -26.87 -11.51 -11.18
CA HIS A 159 -27.66 -11.17 -12.36
C HIS A 159 -28.72 -10.10 -12.07
N ALA A 160 -29.38 -10.17 -10.91
CA ALA A 160 -30.39 -9.19 -10.51
C ALA A 160 -29.83 -7.75 -10.43
N LEU A 161 -28.55 -7.59 -10.06
CA LEU A 161 -27.87 -6.31 -10.07
C LEU A 161 -27.36 -5.90 -11.46
N ASN A 162 -27.28 -6.85 -12.40
CA ASN A 162 -26.64 -6.68 -13.71
C ASN A 162 -27.48 -7.30 -14.85
N PRO A 163 -28.78 -6.94 -15.01
CA PRO A 163 -29.66 -7.60 -15.98
C PRO A 163 -29.24 -7.39 -17.44
N HIS A 164 -28.39 -6.40 -17.70
CA HIS A 164 -27.85 -6.09 -19.03
C HIS A 164 -26.56 -6.85 -19.37
N LEU A 165 -25.91 -7.50 -18.39
CA LEU A 165 -24.68 -8.26 -18.62
C LEU A 165 -24.98 -9.74 -18.91
N LYS A 166 -24.32 -10.28 -19.93
CA LYS A 166 -24.30 -11.72 -20.20
C LYS A 166 -23.24 -12.38 -19.33
N LEU A 167 -23.62 -12.72 -18.10
CA LEU A 167 -22.70 -13.33 -17.14
C LEU A 167 -22.47 -14.81 -17.48
N PRO A 168 -21.21 -15.27 -17.59
CA PRO A 168 -20.89 -16.65 -17.95
C PRO A 168 -21.11 -17.60 -16.76
N ASP A 169 -21.33 -18.89 -17.08
CA ASP A 169 -21.30 -19.98 -16.11
C ASP A 169 -19.86 -20.34 -15.73
N THR A 170 -19.15 -19.36 -15.14
CA THR A 170 -17.75 -19.47 -14.73
C THR A 170 -17.66 -19.43 -13.21
N ALA A 171 -16.84 -20.31 -12.65
CA ALA A 171 -16.59 -20.32 -11.20
C ALA A 171 -15.89 -19.04 -10.75
N ILE A 172 -16.27 -18.54 -9.57
CA ILE A 172 -15.64 -17.38 -8.94
C ILE A 172 -14.41 -17.84 -8.16
N SER A 173 -13.25 -17.26 -8.47
CA SER A 173 -12.01 -17.42 -7.72
C SER A 173 -11.74 -16.17 -6.89
N THR A 174 -11.94 -16.24 -5.59
CA THR A 174 -11.65 -15.12 -4.69
C THR A 174 -10.14 -14.97 -4.47
N VAL A 175 -9.64 -13.73 -4.56
CA VAL A 175 -8.25 -13.37 -4.27
C VAL A 175 -8.23 -12.43 -3.08
N TYR A 176 -7.38 -12.72 -2.08
CA TYR A 176 -7.26 -11.95 -0.85
C TYR A 176 -5.80 -11.63 -0.53
N ARG A 177 -5.53 -10.84 0.50
CA ARG A 177 -4.18 -10.50 0.96
C ARG A 177 -3.61 -11.58 1.88
N SER A 178 -2.43 -12.09 1.54
CA SER A 178 -1.70 -13.06 2.35
C SER A 178 -0.84 -12.45 3.46
N ASP A 179 -0.63 -11.14 3.42
CA ASP A 179 0.09 -10.35 4.43
C ASP A 179 -0.86 -9.62 5.37
N GLY A 180 -0.35 -9.12 6.50
CA GLY A 180 -1.12 -8.24 7.39
C GLY A 180 -1.41 -6.90 6.72
N SER A 181 -2.65 -6.68 6.31
CA SER A 181 -3.05 -5.63 5.37
C SER A 181 -4.10 -4.69 5.92
N GLY A 182 -3.85 -3.38 5.88
CA GLY A 182 -4.86 -2.38 6.17
C GLY A 182 -5.96 -2.32 5.11
N THR A 183 -5.63 -2.62 3.85
CA THR A 183 -6.64 -2.80 2.79
C THR A 183 -7.62 -3.93 3.14
N THR A 184 -7.08 -5.07 3.63
CA THR A 184 -7.91 -6.16 4.17
C THR A 184 -8.76 -5.72 5.36
N PHE A 185 -8.17 -4.97 6.30
CA PHE A 185 -8.93 -4.46 7.45
C PHE A 185 -10.16 -3.68 7.00
N ASN A 186 -9.99 -2.69 6.13
CA ASN A 186 -11.11 -1.86 5.66
C ASN A 186 -12.11 -2.66 4.82
N PHE A 187 -11.64 -3.56 3.94
CA PHE A 187 -12.52 -4.43 3.17
C PHE A 187 -13.36 -5.33 4.07
N THR A 188 -12.75 -6.01 5.04
CA THR A 188 -13.44 -6.90 5.97
C THR A 188 -14.29 -6.15 6.99
N ASN A 189 -13.92 -4.92 7.36
CA ASN A 189 -14.74 -4.03 8.16
C ASN A 189 -16.02 -3.65 7.42
N TYR A 190 -15.91 -3.28 6.14
CA TYR A 190 -17.08 -3.05 5.30
C TYR A 190 -17.98 -4.29 5.23
N LEU A 191 -17.43 -5.47 4.92
CA LEU A 191 -18.21 -6.71 4.89
C LEU A 191 -18.88 -7.02 6.22
N SER A 192 -18.22 -6.70 7.35
CA SER A 192 -18.81 -6.87 8.69
C SER A 192 -19.97 -5.92 8.97
N LYS A 193 -19.99 -4.73 8.36
CA LYS A 193 -21.09 -3.77 8.48
C LYS A 193 -22.31 -4.20 7.68
N VAL A 194 -22.12 -4.77 6.50
CA VAL A 194 -23.18 -5.09 5.54
C VAL A 194 -23.66 -6.56 5.60
N SER A 195 -22.95 -7.43 6.33
CA SER A 195 -23.30 -8.85 6.48
C SER A 195 -23.10 -9.32 7.92
N PRO A 196 -24.20 -9.55 8.67
CA PRO A 196 -24.13 -10.14 10.01
C PRO A 196 -23.44 -11.50 10.04
N GLU A 197 -23.61 -12.30 9.00
CA GLU A 197 -22.97 -13.61 8.89
C GLU A 197 -21.45 -13.48 8.73
N TRP A 198 -20.98 -12.55 7.87
CA TRP A 198 -19.56 -12.25 7.75
C TRP A 198 -18.99 -11.79 9.09
N LYS A 199 -19.66 -10.85 9.75
CA LYS A 199 -19.26 -10.32 11.06
C LYS A 199 -19.05 -11.43 12.10
N THR A 200 -19.95 -12.41 12.12
CA THR A 200 -19.92 -13.50 13.11
C THR A 200 -18.89 -14.56 12.77
N LYS A 201 -18.77 -14.94 11.47
CA LYS A 201 -17.91 -16.05 11.05
C LYS A 201 -16.46 -15.66 10.77
N VAL A 202 -16.22 -14.44 10.29
CA VAL A 202 -14.91 -13.99 9.83
C VAL A 202 -14.44 -12.75 10.59
N GLY A 203 -15.30 -11.75 10.77
CA GLY A 203 -14.98 -10.49 11.42
C GLY A 203 -14.14 -9.56 10.54
N SER A 204 -13.37 -8.66 11.19
CA SER A 204 -12.51 -7.70 10.50
C SER A 204 -11.19 -7.50 11.23
N ASP A 205 -10.08 -7.67 10.50
CA ASP A 205 -8.73 -7.32 10.95
C ASP A 205 -7.79 -7.21 9.73
N THR A 206 -6.52 -6.88 9.99
CA THR A 206 -5.45 -6.88 8.97
C THR A 206 -5.17 -8.28 8.40
N SER A 207 -5.55 -9.33 9.13
CA SER A 207 -5.50 -10.73 8.72
C SER A 207 -6.67 -11.47 9.33
N VAL A 208 -7.44 -12.19 8.51
CA VAL A 208 -8.61 -12.96 8.91
C VAL A 208 -8.51 -14.39 8.38
N SER A 209 -9.32 -15.29 8.95
CA SER A 209 -9.46 -16.66 8.44
C SER A 209 -10.38 -16.67 7.21
N TRP A 210 -9.81 -16.58 6.03
CA TRP A 210 -10.57 -16.59 4.78
C TRP A 210 -11.24 -17.93 4.54
N PRO A 211 -12.54 -17.97 4.23
CA PRO A 211 -13.27 -19.23 3.97
C PRO A 211 -12.68 -20.00 2.78
N LYS A 212 -12.25 -19.30 1.74
CA LYS A 212 -11.62 -19.86 0.54
C LYS A 212 -10.86 -18.78 -0.24
N GLY A 213 -10.10 -19.17 -1.24
CA GLY A 213 -9.45 -18.25 -2.18
C GLY A 213 -7.94 -18.41 -2.22
N ILE A 214 -7.29 -17.47 -2.90
CA ILE A 214 -5.85 -17.44 -3.16
C ILE A 214 -5.27 -16.18 -2.51
N GLY A 215 -4.18 -16.34 -1.76
CA GLY A 215 -3.51 -15.21 -1.09
C GLY A 215 -2.47 -14.54 -1.97
N GLY A 216 -2.64 -13.25 -2.28
CA GLY A 216 -1.66 -12.40 -2.94
C GLY A 216 -0.90 -11.50 -1.96
N LYS A 217 0.42 -11.38 -2.09
CA LYS A 217 1.23 -10.50 -1.24
C LYS A 217 1.15 -9.06 -1.71
N GLY A 218 0.69 -8.16 -0.85
CA GLY A 218 0.51 -6.74 -1.16
C GLY A 218 -0.62 -6.48 -2.15
N ASN A 219 -0.93 -5.21 -2.44
CA ASN A 219 -1.87 -4.85 -3.49
C ASN A 219 -1.42 -5.37 -4.87
N ALA A 220 -0.12 -5.29 -5.17
CA ALA A 220 0.44 -5.78 -6.42
C ALA A 220 0.24 -7.29 -6.63
N GLY A 221 0.39 -8.11 -5.57
CA GLY A 221 0.17 -9.56 -5.65
C GLY A 221 -1.29 -9.92 -5.89
N VAL A 222 -2.24 -9.22 -5.25
CA VAL A 222 -3.68 -9.39 -5.53
C VAL A 222 -3.99 -8.98 -6.97
N ALA A 223 -3.51 -7.81 -7.41
CA ALA A 223 -3.69 -7.33 -8.78
C ALA A 223 -3.19 -8.33 -9.82
N ALA A 224 -1.99 -8.89 -9.60
CA ALA A 224 -1.40 -9.89 -10.50
C ALA A 224 -2.25 -11.16 -10.59
N TYR A 225 -2.70 -11.72 -9.46
CA TYR A 225 -3.55 -12.91 -9.47
C TYR A 225 -4.91 -12.67 -10.13
N VAL A 226 -5.56 -11.53 -9.84
CA VAL A 226 -6.83 -11.19 -10.51
C VAL A 226 -6.62 -11.11 -12.02
N LYS A 227 -5.54 -10.47 -12.48
CA LYS A 227 -5.24 -10.34 -13.91
C LYS A 227 -4.98 -11.69 -14.61
N GLN A 228 -4.38 -12.63 -13.90
CA GLN A 228 -4.01 -13.94 -14.45
C GLN A 228 -5.12 -14.97 -14.41
N ILE A 229 -6.01 -14.92 -13.43
CA ILE A 229 -7.00 -15.97 -13.19
C ILE A 229 -8.35 -15.54 -13.78
N SER A 230 -8.80 -16.23 -14.83
CA SER A 230 -10.14 -16.01 -15.39
C SER A 230 -11.21 -16.35 -14.36
N GLY A 231 -12.21 -15.49 -14.21
CA GLY A 231 -13.25 -15.62 -13.18
C GLY A 231 -12.82 -15.14 -11.80
N ALA A 232 -11.65 -14.52 -11.66
CA ALA A 232 -11.19 -13.99 -10.37
C ALA A 232 -11.95 -12.72 -9.95
N ILE A 233 -12.09 -12.57 -8.63
CA ILE A 233 -12.45 -11.33 -7.95
C ILE A 233 -11.43 -11.08 -6.83
N GLY A 234 -10.93 -9.86 -6.73
CA GLY A 234 -10.05 -9.39 -5.66
C GLY A 234 -10.45 -8.00 -5.19
N TYR A 235 -9.67 -7.43 -4.28
CA TYR A 235 -9.80 -6.05 -3.83
C TYR A 235 -8.40 -5.44 -3.71
N VAL A 236 -8.25 -4.24 -4.24
CA VAL A 236 -6.99 -3.48 -4.20
C VAL A 236 -7.27 -2.01 -3.94
N GLU A 237 -6.26 -1.29 -3.52
CA GLU A 237 -6.31 0.17 -3.51
C GLU A 237 -6.39 0.71 -4.95
N TYR A 238 -7.11 1.82 -5.14
CA TYR A 238 -7.54 2.31 -6.45
C TYR A 238 -6.40 2.69 -7.40
N ALA A 239 -5.28 3.22 -6.91
CA ALA A 239 -4.12 3.51 -7.75
C ALA A 239 -3.60 2.24 -8.46
N TYR A 240 -3.59 1.09 -7.76
CA TYR A 240 -3.24 -0.19 -8.39
C TYR A 240 -4.24 -0.62 -9.46
N THR A 241 -5.53 -0.33 -9.26
CA THR A 241 -6.57 -0.60 -10.27
C THR A 241 -6.27 0.16 -11.55
N MET A 242 -5.92 1.44 -11.44
CA MET A 242 -5.64 2.30 -12.58
C MET A 242 -4.30 1.95 -13.23
N GLU A 243 -3.25 1.80 -12.45
CA GLU A 243 -1.89 1.50 -12.94
C GLU A 243 -1.82 0.17 -13.71
N THR A 244 -2.55 -0.84 -13.23
CA THR A 244 -2.54 -2.17 -13.84
C THR A 244 -3.70 -2.43 -14.81
N ASN A 245 -4.56 -1.43 -15.05
CA ASN A 245 -5.73 -1.52 -15.93
C ASN A 245 -6.66 -2.69 -15.57
N LEU A 246 -6.97 -2.85 -14.28
CA LEU A 246 -7.92 -3.86 -13.82
C LEU A 246 -9.37 -3.44 -14.08
N VAL A 247 -10.22 -4.43 -14.31
CA VAL A 247 -11.67 -4.22 -14.44
C VAL A 247 -12.26 -4.04 -13.05
N TYR A 248 -12.56 -2.80 -12.68
CA TYR A 248 -13.22 -2.49 -11.41
C TYR A 248 -14.74 -2.63 -11.50
N THR A 249 -15.38 -2.90 -10.36
CA THR A 249 -16.83 -2.89 -10.24
C THR A 249 -17.33 -1.55 -9.69
N ARG A 250 -18.56 -1.18 -10.03
CA ARG A 250 -19.32 -0.19 -9.27
C ARG A 250 -19.93 -0.85 -8.06
N MET A 251 -20.22 -0.06 -7.03
CA MET A 251 -20.85 -0.56 -5.80
C MET A 251 -22.15 0.16 -5.53
N MET A 252 -23.16 -0.58 -5.11
CA MET A 252 -24.34 0.01 -4.47
C MET A 252 -23.98 0.32 -3.01
N ASN A 253 -24.10 1.58 -2.61
CA ASN A 253 -23.74 2.07 -1.28
C ASN A 253 -24.90 2.00 -0.27
N ALA A 254 -24.72 2.53 0.95
CA ALA A 254 -25.72 2.54 2.02
C ALA A 254 -27.02 3.27 1.65
N ASP A 255 -26.95 4.27 0.78
CA ASP A 255 -28.11 5.03 0.28
C ASP A 255 -28.77 4.36 -0.95
N HIS A 256 -28.39 3.11 -1.27
CA HIS A 256 -28.85 2.36 -2.45
C HIS A 256 -28.49 3.02 -3.79
N ALA A 257 -27.56 3.97 -3.80
CA ALA A 257 -27.05 4.57 -5.03
C ALA A 257 -25.90 3.74 -5.61
N VAL A 258 -25.86 3.62 -6.94
CA VAL A 258 -24.74 2.97 -7.64
C VAL A 258 -23.63 3.99 -7.83
N VAL A 259 -22.47 3.73 -7.23
CA VAL A 259 -21.32 4.63 -7.20
C VAL A 259 -20.14 4.01 -7.96
N THR A 260 -19.45 4.85 -8.74
CA THR A 260 -18.19 4.49 -9.42
C THR A 260 -17.02 4.81 -8.48
N PRO A 261 -15.98 3.94 -8.39
CA PRO A 261 -14.79 4.29 -7.64
C PRO A 261 -13.99 5.36 -8.39
N ASP A 262 -13.92 6.53 -7.82
CA ASP A 262 -13.14 7.66 -8.29
C ASP A 262 -12.81 8.61 -7.13
N MET A 263 -11.93 9.57 -7.39
CA MET A 263 -11.52 10.54 -6.38
C MET A 263 -12.73 11.33 -5.80
N ALA A 264 -13.72 11.65 -6.62
CA ALA A 264 -14.90 12.41 -6.17
C ALA A 264 -15.76 11.59 -5.21
N SER A 265 -15.93 10.29 -5.45
CA SER A 265 -16.69 9.39 -4.58
C SER A 265 -15.95 9.07 -3.28
N PHE A 266 -14.62 8.98 -3.31
CA PHE A 266 -13.81 8.87 -2.08
C PHE A 266 -13.86 10.15 -1.27
N GLN A 267 -13.79 11.31 -1.92
CA GLN A 267 -13.93 12.62 -1.29
C GLN A 267 -15.32 12.80 -0.66
N ALA A 268 -16.38 12.35 -1.34
CA ALA A 268 -17.74 12.39 -0.80
C ALA A 268 -17.86 11.56 0.49
N ALA A 269 -17.30 10.34 0.53
CA ALA A 269 -17.26 9.53 1.74
C ALA A 269 -16.42 10.18 2.85
N ALA A 270 -15.23 10.70 2.51
CA ALA A 270 -14.36 11.39 3.46
C ALA A 270 -14.95 12.70 4.00
N GLY A 271 -15.85 13.35 3.26
CA GLY A 271 -16.56 14.55 3.68
C GLY A 271 -17.45 14.33 4.91
N ASN A 272 -17.83 13.09 5.20
CA ASN A 272 -18.55 12.71 6.43
C ASN A 272 -17.60 12.48 7.63
N ALA A 273 -16.29 12.51 7.39
CA ALA A 273 -15.29 12.32 8.43
C ALA A 273 -15.05 13.62 9.21
N ASP A 274 -15.22 13.60 10.51
CA ASP A 274 -14.86 14.71 11.38
C ASP A 274 -13.75 14.28 12.35
N PHE A 275 -12.52 14.43 11.92
CA PHE A 275 -11.34 14.11 12.73
C PHE A 275 -11.23 14.95 14.00
N SER A 276 -11.94 16.08 14.11
CA SER A 276 -11.93 16.92 15.32
C SER A 276 -12.73 16.31 16.48
N LYS A 277 -13.56 15.31 16.21
CA LYS A 277 -14.43 14.66 17.21
C LYS A 277 -13.88 13.35 17.76
N VAL A 278 -12.70 12.93 17.30
CA VAL A 278 -12.11 11.65 17.68
C VAL A 278 -10.72 11.84 18.25
N SER A 279 -10.35 10.99 19.22
CA SER A 279 -9.00 10.98 19.77
C SER A 279 -8.03 10.31 18.80
N ASP A 280 -6.81 10.84 18.72
CA ASP A 280 -5.71 10.25 17.95
C ASP A 280 -6.08 9.93 16.49
N PHE A 281 -6.98 10.72 15.91
CA PHE A 281 -7.49 10.53 14.55
C PHE A 281 -8.11 9.13 14.29
N TYR A 282 -8.54 8.41 15.33
CA TYR A 282 -9.13 7.07 15.17
C TYR A 282 -10.47 7.14 14.45
N LEU A 283 -10.47 6.90 13.15
CA LEU A 283 -11.68 6.99 12.32
C LEU A 283 -11.66 5.92 11.21
N ILE A 284 -12.80 5.23 11.05
CA ILE A 284 -13.00 4.20 10.01
C ILE A 284 -14.06 4.71 9.04
N LEU A 285 -13.68 4.90 7.77
CA LEU A 285 -14.49 5.55 6.75
C LEU A 285 -15.29 4.61 5.86
N THR A 286 -15.38 3.32 6.20
CA THR A 286 -16.20 2.37 5.45
C THR A 286 -17.68 2.62 5.67
N ASP A 287 -18.49 2.43 4.64
CA ASP A 287 -19.95 2.51 4.64
C ASP A 287 -20.49 3.86 5.14
N GLN A 288 -19.87 4.95 4.66
CA GLN A 288 -20.31 6.30 4.98
C GLN A 288 -21.61 6.64 4.23
N PRO A 289 -22.52 7.43 4.84
CA PRO A 289 -23.75 7.89 4.21
C PRO A 289 -23.47 8.81 3.03
N GLY A 290 -24.50 9.05 2.22
CA GLY A 290 -24.45 9.95 1.07
C GLY A 290 -24.46 9.22 -0.27
N ALA A 291 -25.38 9.61 -1.14
CA ALA A 291 -25.62 8.95 -2.43
C ALA A 291 -24.39 8.91 -3.36
N LYS A 292 -23.36 9.73 -3.09
CA LYS A 292 -22.09 9.75 -3.86
C LYS A 292 -20.93 9.08 -3.12
N SER A 293 -21.13 8.61 -1.88
CA SER A 293 -20.07 8.06 -1.05
C SER A 293 -19.66 6.67 -1.51
N TRP A 294 -18.35 6.50 -1.82
CA TRP A 294 -17.78 5.17 -2.08
C TRP A 294 -17.76 4.33 -0.79
N PRO A 295 -18.33 3.12 -0.78
CA PRO A 295 -18.55 2.40 0.47
C PRO A 295 -17.27 1.84 1.12
N ILE A 296 -16.18 1.69 0.38
CA ILE A 296 -14.92 1.12 0.91
C ILE A 296 -13.83 2.18 0.85
N THR A 297 -14.09 3.30 1.51
CA THR A 297 -13.13 4.40 1.67
C THR A 297 -12.37 4.26 2.99
N ALA A 298 -11.11 4.66 3.01
CA ALA A 298 -10.27 4.65 4.19
C ALA A 298 -9.33 5.85 4.24
N ALA A 299 -8.90 6.24 5.45
CA ALA A 299 -7.68 7.02 5.61
C ALA A 299 -6.48 6.09 5.77
N THR A 300 -5.31 6.49 5.29
CA THR A 300 -4.06 5.82 5.62
C THR A 300 -3.25 6.67 6.59
N TYR A 301 -2.64 6.06 7.58
CA TYR A 301 -2.06 6.74 8.74
C TYR A 301 -0.55 6.57 8.80
N ILE A 302 0.15 7.63 9.17
CA ILE A 302 1.55 7.55 9.62
C ILE A 302 1.55 7.26 11.12
N LEU A 303 2.38 6.31 11.51
CA LEU A 303 2.64 5.93 12.90
C LEU A 303 4.05 6.37 13.28
N MET A 304 4.20 7.04 14.41
CA MET A 304 5.46 7.51 14.95
C MET A 304 5.58 7.18 16.44
N ARG A 305 6.82 7.05 16.92
CA ARG A 305 7.07 6.90 18.35
C ARG A 305 6.99 8.26 19.05
N LYS A 306 6.47 8.29 20.27
CA LYS A 306 6.41 9.51 21.09
C LYS A 306 7.76 9.90 21.72
N ASP A 307 8.77 9.01 21.70
CA ASP A 307 10.13 9.31 22.16
C ASP A 307 10.89 10.18 21.14
N TYR A 308 10.35 11.36 20.87
CA TYR A 308 10.74 12.31 19.83
C TYR A 308 12.15 12.89 19.97
N GLN A 309 12.86 12.60 21.07
CA GLN A 309 14.29 12.97 21.24
C GLN A 309 15.21 12.28 20.22
N LEU A 310 14.70 11.31 19.50
CA LEU A 310 15.42 10.70 18.38
C LEU A 310 15.43 11.66 17.20
N ALA A 311 16.62 11.94 16.65
CA ALA A 311 16.81 12.79 15.47
C ALA A 311 15.91 12.38 14.29
N ASP A 312 15.62 11.09 14.18
CA ASP A 312 14.75 10.54 13.12
C ASP A 312 13.30 11.02 13.24
N ASN A 313 12.74 11.23 14.45
CA ASN A 313 11.39 11.75 14.58
C ASN A 313 11.24 13.16 13.99
N GLN A 314 12.26 14.02 14.18
CA GLN A 314 12.26 15.36 13.57
C GLN A 314 12.31 15.28 12.04
N LYS A 315 13.07 14.32 11.48
CA LYS A 315 13.13 14.11 10.03
C LYS A 315 11.80 13.59 9.49
N VAL A 316 11.14 12.65 10.20
CA VAL A 316 9.80 12.15 9.81
C VAL A 316 8.81 13.31 9.75
N LEU A 317 8.81 14.19 10.74
CA LEU A 317 7.87 15.32 10.79
C LEU A 317 8.14 16.35 9.69
N LYS A 318 9.41 16.62 9.37
CA LYS A 318 9.74 17.47 8.20
C LYS A 318 9.24 16.87 6.90
N PHE A 319 9.38 15.57 6.72
CA PHE A 319 8.83 14.86 5.56
C PHE A 319 7.30 14.89 5.56
N ALA A 320 6.68 14.68 6.73
CA ALA A 320 5.22 14.72 6.85
C ALA A 320 4.65 16.12 6.57
N ASP A 321 5.25 17.15 7.11
CA ASP A 321 4.88 18.55 6.84
C ASP A 321 5.00 18.87 5.35
N TRP A 322 6.08 18.41 4.72
CA TRP A 322 6.30 18.59 3.30
C TRP A 322 5.22 17.92 2.46
N PHE A 323 4.92 16.63 2.68
CA PHE A 323 3.91 15.97 1.84
C PHE A 323 2.49 16.48 2.12
N LEU A 324 2.17 16.91 3.33
CA LEU A 324 0.87 17.52 3.66
C LEU A 324 0.68 18.90 3.02
N LYS A 325 1.76 19.66 2.80
CA LYS A 325 1.71 21.03 2.23
C LYS A 325 2.04 21.10 0.75
N HIS A 326 2.96 20.28 0.28
CA HIS A 326 3.53 20.36 -1.06
C HIS A 326 3.29 19.10 -1.91
N GLY A 327 3.14 17.92 -1.31
CA GLY A 327 2.95 16.65 -2.01
C GLY A 327 1.52 16.36 -2.50
N GLN A 328 0.58 17.25 -2.26
CA GLN A 328 -0.83 16.99 -2.57
C GLN A 328 -1.13 16.91 -4.08
N PRO A 329 -0.51 17.74 -4.97
CA PRO A 329 -0.74 17.62 -6.41
C PRO A 329 -0.32 16.26 -7.00
N GLU A 330 0.72 15.63 -6.44
CA GLU A 330 1.15 14.29 -6.84
C GLU A 330 0.14 13.23 -6.36
N ALA A 331 -0.41 13.41 -5.16
CA ALA A 331 -1.46 12.53 -4.63
C ALA A 331 -2.70 12.56 -5.53
N GLU A 332 -3.18 13.73 -5.91
CA GLU A 332 -4.34 13.88 -6.82
C GLU A 332 -4.12 13.21 -8.17
N LYS A 333 -2.93 13.34 -8.77
CA LYS A 333 -2.59 12.70 -10.06
C LYS A 333 -2.67 11.17 -9.99
N LEU A 334 -2.46 10.59 -8.82
CA LEU A 334 -2.53 9.16 -8.56
C LEU A 334 -3.88 8.76 -7.94
N ALA A 335 -4.88 9.65 -7.99
CA ALA A 335 -6.24 9.45 -7.50
C ALA A 335 -6.36 9.21 -5.99
N TYR A 336 -5.38 9.67 -5.21
CA TYR A 336 -5.53 9.82 -3.77
C TYR A 336 -6.25 11.12 -3.44
N VAL A 337 -7.06 11.13 -2.38
CA VAL A 337 -7.74 12.35 -1.95
C VAL A 337 -6.90 13.05 -0.87
N PRO A 338 -6.48 14.30 -1.12
CA PRO A 338 -5.82 15.13 -0.13
C PRO A 338 -6.66 15.35 1.12
N LEU A 339 -5.98 15.54 2.25
CA LEU A 339 -6.67 15.93 3.48
C LEU A 339 -7.12 17.40 3.40
N PRO A 340 -8.32 17.73 3.92
CA PRO A 340 -8.75 19.12 4.03
C PRO A 340 -7.77 19.96 4.87
N LYS A 341 -7.58 21.22 4.53
CA LYS A 341 -6.69 22.16 5.28
C LYS A 341 -6.96 22.14 6.79
N ARG A 342 -8.25 22.09 7.19
CA ARG A 342 -8.63 21.98 8.61
C ARG A 342 -8.04 20.73 9.25
N THR A 343 -8.03 19.60 8.57
CA THR A 343 -7.44 18.35 9.08
C THR A 343 -5.92 18.48 9.21
N VAL A 344 -5.26 19.13 8.25
CA VAL A 344 -3.81 19.40 8.33
C VAL A 344 -3.49 20.26 9.56
N SER A 345 -4.26 21.33 9.82
CA SER A 345 -4.06 22.14 11.03
C SER A 345 -4.27 21.34 12.33
N LEU A 346 -5.25 20.44 12.37
CA LEU A 346 -5.44 19.53 13.52
C LEU A 346 -4.23 18.59 13.71
N ILE A 347 -3.62 18.13 12.63
CA ILE A 347 -2.40 17.31 12.68
C ILE A 347 -1.22 18.11 13.24
N GLU A 348 -1.01 19.35 12.80
CA GLU A 348 0.03 20.23 13.31
C GLU A 348 -0.14 20.52 14.81
N ASP A 349 -1.37 20.76 15.28
CA ASP A 349 -1.65 20.95 16.69
C ASP A 349 -1.47 19.67 17.52
N TYR A 350 -1.81 18.52 16.94
CA TYR A 350 -1.55 17.20 17.53
C TYR A 350 -0.05 16.95 17.70
N TRP A 351 0.78 17.28 16.69
CA TRP A 351 2.24 17.15 16.80
C TRP A 351 2.82 17.97 17.93
N LYS A 352 2.38 19.24 18.08
CA LYS A 352 2.80 20.08 19.21
C LYS A 352 2.45 19.45 20.55
N LYS A 353 1.23 18.92 20.68
CA LYS A 353 0.73 18.33 21.92
C LYS A 353 1.40 16.98 22.26
N GLU A 354 1.45 16.06 21.30
CA GLU A 354 1.83 14.67 21.53
C GLU A 354 3.32 14.39 21.28
N LEU A 355 3.98 15.20 20.47
CA LEU A 355 5.37 15.03 20.05
C LEU A 355 6.28 16.20 20.52
N GLY A 356 5.72 17.25 21.11
CA GLY A 356 6.47 18.34 21.77
C GLY A 356 7.25 19.25 20.79
N ILE A 357 6.69 19.53 19.61
CA ILE A 357 7.35 20.32 18.56
C ILE A 357 6.69 21.68 18.41
#